data_e7d4c17b7facabe47c4fc0465879f52a
#
_entry.id   e7d4c17b7facabe47c4fc0465879f52a
#
_cell.length_a   1.000
_cell.length_b   1.000
_cell.length_c   1.000
_cell.angle_alpha   90.00
_cell.angle_beta   90.00
_cell.angle_gamma   90.00
#
_symmetry.space_group_name_H-M   'P 1'
#
loop_
_entity.id
_entity.type
_entity.pdbx_description
1 polymer ?
#
loop_
_entity_poly.entity_id
_entity_poly.type
_entity_poly.pdbx_seq_one_letter_code
_entity_poly.pdbx_strand_id
1 'polypeptide(L)'
;MIYSILNEICQYRASIPDPIVSSSDFAKKAKILLNKLKNELESIVDGSQFSIKISSGVGNFPVVWHVCLLPKAQKVSNGIYVAICIDKYGRGAVIGCGESKTTPKGLPIVIRKNKNSKLDLDVDGGGKNTQYNNVFCNPESFYVKKKPTDHDDKLLIEHIKNSMEIAGFFIKKLESKEIVYNPDNKTTTLEFSALALPDNIPDKVKLGLESSNDKNLDIPSKEYVLRSILQRRGQGLFREKLLLAYKNKCAVTGCQFQEILEAAHIQAYSEVGQEGNTINNGILLRADIHTLFDLGLLKINENYTVELSNDLSQIDDYKNYQGKKINLPINKDDRPCKLKLAEKYKKYK
;
A
#
# COMPACT_ATOMS: atom_id res chain seq x y z
N MET A 1 -21.80 -6.14 -2.88
CA MET A 1 -20.60 -5.49 -2.28
C MET A 1 -19.52 -6.55 -2.05
N ILE A 2 -18.41 -6.40 -2.73
CA ILE A 2 -17.25 -7.32 -2.68
C ILE A 2 -16.64 -7.36 -1.27
N TYR A 3 -16.55 -6.20 -0.62
CA TYR A 3 -15.99 -6.10 0.74
C TYR A 3 -16.78 -6.90 1.77
N SER A 4 -18.10 -6.92 1.67
CA SER A 4 -18.97 -7.73 2.57
C SER A 4 -18.71 -9.22 2.44
N ILE A 5 -18.48 -9.69 1.21
CA ILE A 5 -18.14 -11.10 0.96
C ILE A 5 -16.73 -11.39 1.48
N LEU A 6 -15.79 -10.48 1.29
CA LEU A 6 -14.44 -10.60 1.85
C LEU A 6 -14.49 -10.73 3.39
N ASN A 7 -15.30 -9.90 4.05
CA ASN A 7 -15.54 -10.01 5.49
C ASN A 7 -16.09 -11.37 5.89
N GLU A 8 -17.11 -11.87 5.16
CA GLU A 8 -17.73 -13.18 5.43
C GLU A 8 -16.67 -14.31 5.33
N ILE A 9 -15.81 -14.26 4.32
CA ILE A 9 -14.71 -15.21 4.16
C ILE A 9 -13.74 -15.14 5.34
N CYS A 10 -13.31 -13.93 5.72
CA CYS A 10 -12.39 -13.73 6.82
C CYS A 10 -12.96 -14.20 8.17
N GLN A 11 -14.21 -13.86 8.46
CA GLN A 11 -14.91 -14.32 9.67
C GLN A 11 -15.03 -15.84 9.71
N TYR A 12 -15.36 -16.47 8.58
CA TYR A 12 -15.39 -17.91 8.49
C TYR A 12 -13.99 -18.51 8.69
N ARG A 13 -12.95 -17.93 8.08
CA ARG A 13 -11.56 -18.38 8.27
C ARG A 13 -11.13 -18.32 9.73
N ALA A 14 -11.51 -17.27 10.47
CA ALA A 14 -11.22 -17.12 11.90
C ALA A 14 -11.90 -18.17 12.79
N SER A 15 -13.00 -18.77 12.33
CA SER A 15 -13.83 -19.71 13.11
C SER A 15 -13.43 -21.17 12.96
N ILE A 16 -12.46 -21.48 12.11
CA ILE A 16 -12.11 -22.88 11.78
C ILE A 16 -10.64 -23.20 12.12
N PRO A 17 -10.35 -24.43 12.57
CA PRO A 17 -9.00 -24.84 12.91
C PRO A 17 -8.14 -25.17 11.67
N ASP A 18 -6.82 -25.18 11.84
CA ASP A 18 -5.86 -25.76 10.91
C ASP A 18 -5.28 -27.06 11.47
N PRO A 19 -4.92 -28.02 10.64
CA PRO A 19 -5.12 -28.11 9.19
C PRO A 19 -6.53 -28.50 8.79
N ILE A 20 -6.96 -28.11 7.58
CA ILE A 20 -8.25 -28.46 7.01
C ILE A 20 -8.06 -29.53 5.93
N VAL A 21 -8.75 -30.65 6.05
CA VAL A 21 -8.77 -31.68 4.99
C VAL A 21 -9.66 -31.17 3.83
N SER A 22 -9.17 -31.32 2.59
CA SER A 22 -9.84 -30.79 1.39
C SER A 22 -11.23 -31.39 1.13
N SER A 23 -11.53 -32.58 1.63
CA SER A 23 -12.84 -33.26 1.55
C SER A 23 -13.80 -32.86 2.67
N SER A 24 -13.33 -32.15 3.71
CA SER A 24 -14.15 -31.75 4.86
C SER A 24 -15.24 -30.76 4.48
N ASP A 25 -16.29 -30.69 5.31
CA ASP A 25 -17.36 -29.69 5.12
C ASP A 25 -16.84 -28.26 5.34
N PHE A 26 -15.80 -28.07 6.16
CA PHE A 26 -15.10 -26.80 6.27
C PHE A 26 -14.49 -26.34 4.95
N ALA A 27 -13.78 -27.24 4.25
CA ALA A 27 -13.22 -26.92 2.92
C ALA A 27 -14.29 -26.70 1.85
N LYS A 28 -15.38 -27.48 1.89
CA LYS A 28 -16.54 -27.29 0.97
C LYS A 28 -17.14 -25.90 1.15
N LYS A 29 -17.41 -25.47 2.41
CA LYS A 29 -17.95 -24.15 2.71
C LYS A 29 -16.97 -23.04 2.34
N ALA A 30 -15.67 -23.20 2.60
CA ALA A 30 -14.65 -22.27 2.15
C ALA A 30 -14.67 -22.07 0.63
N LYS A 31 -14.75 -23.16 -0.14
CA LYS A 31 -14.86 -23.10 -1.61
C LYS A 31 -16.13 -22.39 -2.09
N ILE A 32 -17.26 -22.58 -1.41
CA ILE A 32 -18.51 -21.86 -1.72
C ILE A 32 -18.32 -20.36 -1.54
N LEU A 33 -17.75 -19.92 -0.42
CA LEU A 33 -17.49 -18.50 -0.14
C LEU A 33 -16.48 -17.89 -1.12
N LEU A 34 -15.39 -18.60 -1.43
CA LEU A 34 -14.41 -18.15 -2.41
C LEU A 34 -15.00 -18.07 -3.83
N ASN A 35 -15.92 -19.00 -4.21
CA ASN A 35 -16.65 -18.91 -5.48
C ASN A 35 -17.62 -17.72 -5.48
N LYS A 36 -18.29 -17.41 -4.36
CA LYS A 36 -19.11 -16.21 -4.24
C LYS A 36 -18.30 -14.95 -4.51
N LEU A 37 -17.10 -14.86 -3.93
CA LEU A 37 -16.17 -13.76 -4.21
C LEU A 37 -15.74 -13.73 -5.67
N LYS A 38 -15.39 -14.88 -6.24
CA LYS A 38 -15.03 -15.00 -7.65
C LYS A 38 -16.12 -14.45 -8.56
N ASN A 39 -17.39 -14.87 -8.36
CA ASN A 39 -18.52 -14.44 -9.19
C ASN A 39 -18.75 -12.93 -9.13
N GLU A 40 -18.60 -12.31 -7.96
CA GLU A 40 -18.65 -10.85 -7.84
C GLU A 40 -17.50 -10.16 -8.56
N LEU A 41 -16.29 -10.72 -8.48
CA LEU A 41 -15.11 -10.18 -9.18
C LEU A 41 -15.26 -10.28 -10.71
N GLU A 42 -15.99 -11.27 -11.23
CA GLU A 42 -16.28 -11.41 -12.67
C GLU A 42 -17.05 -10.19 -13.22
N SER A 43 -17.78 -9.46 -12.39
CA SER A 43 -18.48 -8.23 -12.78
C SER A 43 -17.55 -7.01 -13.01
N ILE A 44 -16.34 -7.04 -12.44
CA ILE A 44 -15.37 -5.94 -12.52
C ILE A 44 -14.13 -6.29 -13.33
N VAL A 45 -13.98 -7.54 -13.73
CA VAL A 45 -12.83 -8.09 -14.45
C VAL A 45 -13.23 -8.40 -15.89
N ASP A 46 -12.46 -7.88 -16.86
CA ASP A 46 -12.65 -8.28 -18.26
C ASP A 46 -12.21 -9.73 -18.46
N GLY A 47 -13.19 -10.63 -18.59
CA GLY A 47 -12.98 -12.06 -18.79
C GLY A 47 -12.25 -12.43 -20.08
N SER A 48 -12.14 -11.49 -21.05
CA SER A 48 -11.32 -11.69 -22.25
C SER A 48 -9.82 -11.55 -21.97
N GLN A 49 -9.46 -10.80 -20.91
CA GLN A 49 -8.06 -10.50 -20.56
C GLN A 49 -7.60 -11.26 -19.30
N PHE A 50 -8.50 -11.57 -18.38
CA PHE A 50 -8.20 -12.22 -17.12
C PHE A 50 -9.06 -13.45 -16.87
N SER A 51 -8.48 -14.42 -16.19
CA SER A 51 -9.20 -15.55 -15.61
C SER A 51 -9.06 -15.52 -14.08
N ILE A 52 -10.09 -15.98 -13.36
CA ILE A 52 -10.10 -15.99 -11.91
C ILE A 52 -9.96 -17.41 -11.39
N LYS A 53 -8.97 -17.66 -10.53
CA LYS A 53 -8.74 -18.93 -9.84
C LYS A 53 -8.84 -18.76 -8.35
N ILE A 54 -9.46 -19.72 -7.68
CA ILE A 54 -9.56 -19.80 -6.22
C ILE A 54 -8.66 -20.90 -5.67
N SER A 55 -8.39 -20.82 -4.37
CA SER A 55 -7.71 -21.88 -3.63
C SER A 55 -8.38 -23.25 -3.84
N SER A 56 -7.56 -24.22 -4.21
CA SER A 56 -7.95 -25.63 -4.28
C SER A 56 -6.82 -26.45 -3.66
N GLY A 57 -7.15 -27.42 -2.84
CA GLY A 57 -6.16 -28.32 -2.21
C GLY A 57 -6.32 -29.75 -2.73
N VAL A 58 -5.20 -30.47 -2.83
CA VAL A 58 -5.14 -31.92 -2.99
C VAL A 58 -4.66 -32.49 -1.66
N GLY A 59 -5.49 -33.31 -0.97
CA GLY A 59 -5.24 -33.74 0.38
C GLY A 59 -5.64 -32.70 1.43
N ASN A 60 -4.78 -31.73 1.73
CA ASN A 60 -5.09 -30.64 2.64
C ASN A 60 -5.50 -29.36 1.89
N PHE A 61 -6.47 -28.65 2.44
CA PHE A 61 -6.85 -27.31 1.95
C PHE A 61 -5.74 -26.31 2.35
N PRO A 62 -5.40 -25.33 1.49
CA PRO A 62 -4.32 -24.37 1.79
C PRO A 62 -4.55 -23.63 3.10
N VAL A 63 -3.50 -23.39 3.86
CA VAL A 63 -3.53 -22.58 5.09
C VAL A 63 -3.87 -21.12 4.74
N VAL A 64 -3.29 -20.60 3.66
CA VAL A 64 -3.62 -19.29 3.11
C VAL A 64 -4.58 -19.47 1.94
N TRP A 65 -5.80 -18.96 2.11
CA TRP A 65 -6.79 -18.98 1.05
C TRP A 65 -6.55 -17.80 0.12
N HIS A 66 -6.66 -18.05 -1.16
CA HIS A 66 -6.44 -17.00 -2.16
C HIS A 66 -7.43 -17.04 -3.31
N VAL A 67 -7.67 -15.87 -3.87
CA VAL A 67 -8.29 -15.68 -5.18
C VAL A 67 -7.27 -14.95 -6.05
N CYS A 68 -6.95 -15.52 -7.21
CA CYS A 68 -5.98 -14.95 -8.13
C CYS A 68 -6.66 -14.52 -9.43
N LEU A 69 -6.46 -13.27 -9.83
CA LEU A 69 -6.84 -12.74 -11.14
C LEU A 69 -5.61 -12.86 -12.05
N LEU A 70 -5.70 -13.78 -12.99
CA LEU A 70 -4.60 -14.20 -13.85
C LEU A 70 -4.76 -13.57 -15.23
N PRO A 71 -3.85 -12.68 -15.64
CA PRO A 71 -3.79 -12.21 -17.02
C PRO A 71 -3.65 -13.39 -18.00
N LYS A 72 -4.05 -13.17 -19.24
CA LYS A 72 -3.97 -14.20 -20.29
C LYS A 72 -2.59 -14.83 -20.36
N ALA A 73 -2.50 -16.13 -20.52
CA ALA A 73 -1.29 -16.95 -20.54
C ALA A 73 -0.51 -17.02 -19.20
N GLN A 74 -0.95 -16.39 -18.12
CA GLN A 74 -0.33 -16.49 -16.81
C GLN A 74 -0.89 -17.66 -15.98
N LYS A 75 -0.06 -18.20 -15.08
CA LYS A 75 -0.42 -19.27 -14.14
C LYS A 75 0.02 -18.90 -12.73
N VAL A 76 -0.70 -19.36 -11.70
CA VAL A 76 -0.33 -19.12 -10.29
C VAL A 76 1.08 -19.65 -9.97
N SER A 77 1.47 -20.79 -10.55
CA SER A 77 2.80 -21.38 -10.38
C SER A 77 3.89 -20.78 -11.27
N ASN A 78 3.53 -19.97 -12.27
CA ASN A 78 4.45 -19.42 -13.25
C ASN A 78 3.83 -18.19 -13.92
N GLY A 79 3.87 -17.04 -13.26
CA GLY A 79 3.30 -15.82 -13.85
C GLY A 79 3.31 -14.64 -12.92
N ILE A 80 2.82 -13.51 -13.47
CA ILE A 80 2.48 -12.27 -12.78
C ILE A 80 0.97 -12.17 -12.75
N TYR A 81 0.40 -11.86 -11.59
CA TYR A 81 -1.05 -11.84 -11.38
C TYR A 81 -1.44 -10.97 -10.18
N VAL A 82 -2.72 -10.67 -10.05
CA VAL A 82 -3.24 -10.07 -8.83
C VAL A 82 -3.69 -11.18 -7.87
N ALA A 83 -3.29 -11.09 -6.62
CA ALA A 83 -3.70 -12.02 -5.59
C ALA A 83 -4.46 -11.33 -4.47
N ILE A 84 -5.57 -11.94 -4.05
CA ILE A 84 -6.31 -11.65 -2.84
C ILE A 84 -6.00 -12.79 -1.89
N CYS A 85 -5.15 -12.57 -0.90
CA CYS A 85 -4.73 -13.57 0.07
C CYS A 85 -5.38 -13.31 1.42
N ILE A 86 -6.16 -14.27 1.91
CA ILE A 86 -6.85 -14.18 3.21
C ILE A 86 -5.84 -14.44 4.32
N ASP A 87 -5.81 -13.57 5.32
CA ASP A 87 -5.02 -13.77 6.53
C ASP A 87 -5.40 -15.08 7.21
N LYS A 88 -4.40 -15.87 7.60
CA LYS A 88 -4.63 -17.19 8.20
C LYS A 88 -5.43 -17.17 9.49
N TYR A 89 -5.48 -16.03 10.17
CA TYR A 89 -6.29 -15.81 11.37
C TYR A 89 -7.63 -15.12 11.08
N GLY A 90 -7.92 -14.83 9.80
CA GLY A 90 -9.19 -14.22 9.38
C GLY A 90 -9.35 -12.75 9.76
N ARG A 91 -8.26 -12.02 10.05
CA ARG A 91 -8.31 -10.59 10.41
C ARG A 91 -8.55 -9.68 9.22
N GLY A 92 -8.35 -10.18 8.00
CA GLY A 92 -8.49 -9.41 6.76
C GLY A 92 -7.89 -10.14 5.57
N ALA A 93 -7.58 -9.39 4.52
CA ALA A 93 -6.90 -9.89 3.32
C ALA A 93 -5.81 -8.93 2.86
N VAL A 94 -4.74 -9.47 2.28
CA VAL A 94 -3.74 -8.70 1.53
C VAL A 94 -4.05 -8.84 0.05
N ILE A 95 -4.11 -7.72 -0.63
CA ILE A 95 -4.41 -7.64 -2.06
C ILE A 95 -3.29 -6.90 -2.78
N GLY A 96 -2.90 -7.36 -3.96
CA GLY A 96 -1.90 -6.66 -4.76
C GLY A 96 -1.43 -7.45 -5.98
N CYS A 97 -0.69 -6.79 -6.85
CA CYS A 97 0.05 -7.43 -7.91
C CYS A 97 1.24 -8.20 -7.32
N GLY A 98 1.44 -9.42 -7.76
CA GLY A 98 2.53 -10.27 -7.34
C GLY A 98 2.96 -11.23 -8.44
N GLU A 99 3.97 -12.01 -8.14
CA GLU A 99 4.44 -13.05 -9.05
C GLU A 99 4.55 -14.41 -8.37
N SER A 100 4.60 -15.45 -9.18
CA SER A 100 4.84 -16.79 -8.71
C SER A 100 6.18 -16.88 -7.96
N LYS A 101 6.14 -17.46 -6.76
CA LYS A 101 7.36 -17.79 -6.01
C LYS A 101 8.06 -19.01 -6.57
N THR A 102 7.31 -19.93 -7.16
CA THR A 102 7.84 -21.19 -7.73
C THR A 102 8.70 -20.90 -8.96
N THR A 103 8.18 -20.06 -9.86
CA THR A 103 8.90 -19.64 -11.07
C THR A 103 8.74 -18.12 -11.21
N PRO A 104 9.60 -17.33 -10.53
CA PRO A 104 9.59 -15.88 -10.65
C PRO A 104 9.78 -15.44 -12.09
N LYS A 105 9.07 -14.38 -12.51
CA LYS A 105 9.16 -13.79 -13.84
C LYS A 105 9.91 -12.46 -13.89
N GLY A 106 10.38 -12.01 -12.72
CA GLY A 106 11.21 -10.83 -12.63
C GLY A 106 10.46 -9.55 -12.36
N LEU A 107 9.37 -9.62 -11.58
CA LEU A 107 8.96 -8.40 -10.88
C LEU A 107 10.17 -7.90 -10.11
N PRO A 108 10.63 -6.66 -10.39
CA PRO A 108 11.87 -6.17 -9.81
C PRO A 108 11.89 -6.32 -8.29
N ILE A 109 12.96 -6.89 -7.73
CA ILE A 109 13.10 -7.13 -6.28
C ILE A 109 12.98 -5.83 -5.49
N VAL A 110 13.39 -4.71 -6.05
CA VAL A 110 13.26 -3.35 -5.49
C VAL A 110 11.82 -2.91 -5.30
N ILE A 111 10.88 -3.47 -6.06
CA ILE A 111 9.45 -3.16 -5.98
C ILE A 111 8.77 -4.06 -4.94
N ARG A 112 9.33 -5.25 -4.70
CA ARG A 112 8.83 -6.14 -3.67
C ARG A 112 9.12 -5.51 -2.30
N LYS A 113 8.17 -5.61 -1.41
CA LYS A 113 8.37 -5.20 -0.02
C LYS A 113 9.65 -5.87 0.51
N ASN A 114 10.55 -5.09 1.10
CA ASN A 114 11.83 -5.56 1.64
C ASN A 114 11.62 -6.83 2.49
N LYS A 115 12.48 -7.82 2.35
CA LYS A 115 12.42 -9.13 3.07
C LYS A 115 12.21 -8.99 4.58
N ASN A 116 12.59 -7.86 5.15
CA ASN A 116 12.52 -7.57 6.59
C ASN A 116 11.22 -6.89 7.04
N SER A 117 10.34 -6.47 6.11
CA SER A 117 9.05 -5.89 6.47
C SER A 117 7.96 -6.94 6.35
N LYS A 118 7.54 -7.53 7.45
CA LYS A 118 6.35 -8.39 7.48
C LYS A 118 5.12 -7.56 7.14
N LEU A 119 4.19 -8.15 6.38
CA LEU A 119 2.84 -7.64 6.30
C LEU A 119 2.16 -7.86 7.66
N ASP A 120 1.30 -6.93 8.08
CA ASP A 120 0.62 -7.08 9.38
C ASP A 120 -0.35 -8.26 9.40
N LEU A 121 -0.94 -8.55 8.24
CA LEU A 121 -1.73 -9.74 8.02
C LEU A 121 -0.81 -10.90 7.62
N ASP A 122 -1.00 -12.07 8.25
CA ASP A 122 -0.17 -13.23 8.01
C ASP A 122 -0.73 -14.04 6.84
N VAL A 123 -0.11 -13.87 5.69
CA VAL A 123 -0.45 -14.56 4.43
C VAL A 123 0.63 -15.57 4.02
N ASP A 124 1.47 -16.01 4.95
CA ASP A 124 2.44 -17.07 4.72
C ASP A 124 1.90 -18.42 5.16
N GLY A 125 1.87 -19.37 4.24
CA GLY A 125 1.64 -20.79 4.54
C GLY A 125 2.88 -21.48 5.12
N GLY A 126 2.71 -22.70 5.62
CA GLY A 126 3.80 -23.48 6.26
C GLY A 126 4.89 -24.00 5.31
N GLY A 127 4.71 -23.96 4.00
CA GLY A 127 5.66 -24.44 2.99
C GLY A 127 6.49 -23.32 2.36
N LYS A 128 7.72 -23.64 1.91
CA LYS A 128 8.58 -22.65 1.22
C LYS A 128 7.90 -21.97 0.01
N ASN A 129 7.01 -22.67 -0.69
CA ASN A 129 6.34 -22.17 -1.89
C ASN A 129 5.00 -21.47 -1.60
N THR A 130 4.57 -21.40 -0.34
CA THR A 130 3.31 -20.80 0.07
C THR A 130 3.50 -19.52 0.89
N GLN A 131 4.67 -18.89 0.79
CA GLN A 131 4.98 -17.65 1.48
C GLN A 131 4.66 -16.47 0.56
N TYR A 132 3.58 -15.77 0.82
CA TYR A 132 3.10 -14.67 -0.02
C TYR A 132 3.58 -13.29 0.42
N ASN A 133 4.12 -13.13 1.63
CA ASN A 133 4.61 -11.84 2.12
C ASN A 133 5.63 -11.15 1.19
N ASN A 134 6.42 -11.93 0.46
CA ASN A 134 7.54 -11.43 -0.35
C ASN A 134 7.25 -11.40 -1.86
N VAL A 135 6.03 -11.68 -2.30
CA VAL A 135 5.70 -11.77 -3.74
C VAL A 135 5.02 -10.52 -4.28
N PHE A 136 4.47 -9.69 -3.41
CA PHE A 136 3.71 -8.51 -3.81
C PHE A 136 4.60 -7.30 -4.11
N CYS A 137 4.26 -6.56 -5.17
CA CYS A 137 4.87 -5.26 -5.49
C CYS A 137 4.06 -4.06 -4.96
N ASN A 138 2.75 -4.20 -4.81
CA ASN A 138 1.86 -3.16 -4.29
C ASN A 138 0.84 -3.72 -3.27
N PRO A 139 1.30 -4.40 -2.19
CA PRO A 139 0.37 -4.99 -1.23
C PRO A 139 -0.37 -3.92 -0.43
N GLU A 140 -1.69 -4.12 -0.29
CA GLU A 140 -2.54 -3.36 0.62
C GLU A 140 -3.35 -4.30 1.50
N SER A 141 -3.52 -3.93 2.77
CA SER A 141 -4.24 -4.73 3.76
C SER A 141 -5.65 -4.20 3.96
N PHE A 142 -6.64 -5.07 3.74
CA PHE A 142 -8.07 -4.80 3.93
C PHE A 142 -8.56 -5.58 5.14
N TYR A 143 -8.81 -4.89 6.25
CA TYR A 143 -9.19 -5.51 7.52
C TYR A 143 -10.68 -5.76 7.60
N VAL A 144 -11.08 -6.78 8.39
CA VAL A 144 -12.49 -7.03 8.71
C VAL A 144 -13.13 -5.80 9.36
N LYS A 145 -14.30 -5.39 8.85
CA LYS A 145 -15.08 -4.27 9.36
C LYS A 145 -16.44 -4.76 9.86
N LYS A 146 -16.95 -4.18 10.95
CA LYS A 146 -18.29 -4.52 11.47
C LYS A 146 -19.41 -4.21 10.46
N LYS A 147 -19.29 -3.07 9.77
CA LYS A 147 -20.22 -2.63 8.71
C LYS A 147 -19.41 -1.97 7.60
N PRO A 148 -19.06 -2.71 6.53
CA PRO A 148 -18.43 -2.11 5.35
C PRO A 148 -19.41 -1.12 4.70
N THR A 149 -18.84 -0.05 4.15
CA THR A 149 -19.58 0.99 3.41
C THR A 149 -19.34 0.87 1.92
N ASP A 150 -20.13 1.59 1.11
CA ASP A 150 -19.90 1.67 -0.34
C ASP A 150 -18.55 2.31 -0.66
N HIS A 151 -18.06 3.20 0.20
CA HIS A 151 -16.72 3.77 0.06
C HIS A 151 -15.62 2.72 0.27
N ASP A 152 -15.78 1.83 1.24
CA ASP A 152 -14.83 0.72 1.45
C ASP A 152 -14.80 -0.24 0.25
N ASP A 153 -15.96 -0.51 -0.33
CA ASP A 153 -16.09 -1.34 -1.53
C ASP A 153 -15.41 -0.68 -2.74
N LYS A 154 -15.62 0.64 -2.91
CA LYS A 154 -14.98 1.42 -3.96
C LYS A 154 -13.46 1.39 -3.87
N LEU A 155 -12.88 1.60 -2.69
CA LEU A 155 -11.43 1.55 -2.46
C LEU A 155 -10.84 0.16 -2.76
N LEU A 156 -11.53 -0.89 -2.31
CA LEU A 156 -11.14 -2.27 -2.58
C LEU A 156 -11.09 -2.53 -4.10
N ILE A 157 -12.15 -2.15 -4.82
CA ILE A 157 -12.26 -2.34 -6.27
C ILE A 157 -11.19 -1.53 -7.01
N GLU A 158 -10.96 -0.29 -6.60
CA GLU A 158 -9.94 0.59 -7.18
C GLU A 158 -8.54 -0.03 -7.02
N HIS A 159 -8.20 -0.51 -5.83
CA HIS A 159 -6.91 -1.17 -5.59
C HIS A 159 -6.75 -2.45 -6.42
N ILE A 160 -7.82 -3.25 -6.58
CA ILE A 160 -7.80 -4.43 -7.46
C ILE A 160 -7.51 -4.01 -8.91
N LYS A 161 -8.22 -3.01 -9.44
CA LYS A 161 -8.03 -2.50 -10.81
C LYS A 161 -6.62 -1.97 -11.02
N ASN A 162 -6.10 -1.15 -10.11
CA ASN A 162 -4.72 -0.66 -10.15
C ASN A 162 -3.71 -1.82 -10.16
N SER A 163 -3.95 -2.85 -9.36
CA SER A 163 -3.09 -4.04 -9.34
C SER A 163 -3.13 -4.83 -10.65
N MET A 164 -4.28 -4.88 -11.32
CA MET A 164 -4.43 -5.50 -12.65
C MET A 164 -3.66 -4.72 -13.73
N GLU A 165 -3.69 -3.40 -13.70
CA GLU A 165 -2.94 -2.54 -14.63
C GLU A 165 -1.43 -2.68 -14.43
N ILE A 166 -0.96 -2.75 -13.19
CA ILE A 166 0.43 -3.03 -12.85
C ILE A 166 0.85 -4.39 -13.42
N ALA A 167 0.04 -5.43 -13.24
CA ALA A 167 0.34 -6.76 -13.79
C ALA A 167 0.42 -6.73 -15.32
N GLY A 168 -0.51 -6.08 -16.00
CA GLY A 168 -0.53 -5.92 -17.45
C GLY A 168 0.69 -5.16 -17.98
N PHE A 169 1.10 -4.10 -17.28
CA PHE A 169 2.30 -3.34 -17.61
C PHE A 169 3.56 -4.21 -17.59
N PHE A 170 3.82 -4.92 -16.48
CA PHE A 170 5.01 -5.75 -16.36
C PHE A 170 5.03 -6.90 -17.36
N ILE A 171 3.88 -7.49 -17.67
CA ILE A 171 3.79 -8.55 -18.66
C ILE A 171 4.17 -8.02 -20.05
N LYS A 172 3.63 -6.87 -20.46
CA LYS A 172 3.98 -6.24 -21.74
C LYS A 172 5.49 -5.94 -21.83
N LYS A 173 6.10 -5.44 -20.76
CA LYS A 173 7.54 -5.12 -20.72
C LYS A 173 8.42 -6.35 -20.75
N LEU A 174 7.99 -7.46 -20.15
CA LEU A 174 8.67 -8.75 -20.26
C LEU A 174 8.56 -9.33 -21.68
N GLU A 175 7.40 -9.20 -22.33
CA GLU A 175 7.16 -9.65 -23.70
C GLU A 175 7.98 -8.84 -24.72
N SER A 176 8.10 -7.53 -24.52
CA SER A 176 8.93 -6.63 -25.37
C SER A 176 10.43 -6.73 -25.09
N LYS A 177 10.86 -7.54 -24.12
CA LYS A 177 12.25 -7.66 -23.65
C LYS A 177 12.87 -6.37 -23.09
N GLU A 178 12.06 -5.36 -22.80
CA GLU A 178 12.51 -4.14 -22.12
C GLU A 178 12.85 -4.42 -20.65
N ILE A 179 12.32 -5.52 -20.10
CA ILE A 179 12.68 -6.07 -18.79
C ILE A 179 13.25 -7.46 -19.03
N VAL A 180 14.50 -7.68 -18.63
CA VAL A 180 15.15 -8.99 -18.71
C VAL A 180 15.39 -9.52 -17.31
N TYR A 181 14.79 -10.65 -16.98
CA TYR A 181 15.04 -11.36 -15.74
C TYR A 181 16.10 -12.45 -15.95
N ASN A 182 17.18 -12.37 -15.18
CA ASN A 182 18.19 -13.43 -15.14
C ASN A 182 17.91 -14.37 -13.96
N PRO A 183 17.49 -15.61 -14.20
CA PRO A 183 17.17 -16.56 -13.15
C PRO A 183 18.40 -17.04 -12.36
N ASP A 184 19.60 -17.00 -12.95
CA ASP A 184 20.82 -17.52 -12.32
C ASP A 184 21.29 -16.66 -11.17
N ASN A 185 21.26 -15.35 -11.32
CA ASN A 185 21.62 -14.39 -10.27
C ASN A 185 20.41 -13.70 -9.63
N LYS A 186 19.18 -14.04 -10.05
CA LYS A 186 17.92 -13.44 -9.59
C LYS A 186 17.87 -11.92 -9.72
N THR A 187 18.53 -11.38 -10.72
CA THR A 187 18.54 -9.95 -11.03
C THR A 187 17.60 -9.64 -12.17
N THR A 188 16.94 -8.49 -12.09
CA THR A 188 16.16 -7.93 -13.19
C THR A 188 16.95 -6.77 -13.75
N THR A 189 17.31 -6.84 -15.03
CA THR A 189 17.94 -5.74 -15.76
C THR A 189 16.84 -4.99 -16.49
N LEU A 190 16.81 -3.68 -16.33
CA LEU A 190 15.88 -2.78 -17.00
C LEU A 190 16.70 -1.97 -18.00
N GLU A 191 16.44 -2.15 -19.29
CA GLU A 191 17.00 -1.26 -20.31
C GLU A 191 16.12 0.01 -20.38
N PHE A 192 16.41 0.98 -19.54
CA PHE A 192 15.70 2.26 -19.54
C PHE A 192 16.39 3.28 -20.44
N SER A 193 15.86 3.45 -21.62
CA SER A 193 15.97 4.72 -22.34
C SER A 193 14.57 5.33 -22.53
N ALA A 194 14.06 6.00 -21.50
CA ALA A 194 12.77 6.73 -21.51
C ALA A 194 11.49 5.86 -21.52
N LEU A 195 11.26 5.11 -20.48
CA LEU A 195 9.95 4.46 -20.25
C LEU A 195 8.98 5.44 -19.62
N ALA A 196 7.98 5.91 -20.38
CA ALA A 196 6.79 6.50 -19.80
C ALA A 196 6.05 5.40 -19.03
N LEU A 197 6.22 5.37 -17.70
CA LEU A 197 5.44 4.50 -16.83
C LEU A 197 3.98 4.97 -16.86
N PRO A 198 2.98 4.07 -16.88
CA PRO A 198 1.59 4.46 -16.73
C PRO A 198 1.37 5.32 -15.49
N ASP A 199 0.52 6.34 -15.60
CA ASP A 199 0.29 7.30 -14.51
C ASP A 199 -0.26 6.65 -13.23
N ASN A 200 -0.93 5.53 -13.37
CA ASN A 200 -1.53 4.74 -12.29
C ASN A 200 -0.58 3.73 -11.64
N ILE A 201 0.65 3.57 -12.12
CA ILE A 201 1.64 2.78 -11.37
C ILE A 201 2.02 3.56 -10.12
N PRO A 202 1.92 2.97 -8.93
CA PRO A 202 2.32 3.63 -7.70
C PRO A 202 3.74 4.19 -7.80
N ASP A 203 3.94 5.44 -7.38
CA ASP A 203 5.25 6.11 -7.46
C ASP A 203 6.37 5.30 -6.79
N LYS A 204 6.04 4.52 -5.77
CA LYS A 204 6.96 3.57 -5.13
C LYS A 204 7.49 2.51 -6.09
N VAL A 205 6.67 2.05 -7.03
CA VAL A 205 7.05 1.09 -8.08
C VAL A 205 7.91 1.80 -9.12
N LYS A 206 7.55 3.02 -9.52
CA LYS A 206 8.32 3.87 -10.44
C LYS A 206 9.74 4.09 -9.93
N LEU A 207 9.90 4.42 -8.64
CA LEU A 207 11.21 4.66 -8.03
C LEU A 207 12.08 3.42 -7.91
N GLY A 208 11.45 2.30 -7.53
CA GLY A 208 12.16 1.04 -7.47
C GLY A 208 12.74 0.64 -8.83
N LEU A 209 12.09 1.06 -9.92
CA LEU A 209 12.56 0.84 -11.28
C LEU A 209 13.73 1.78 -11.66
N GLU A 210 13.65 3.06 -11.27
CA GLU A 210 14.69 4.06 -11.56
C GLU A 210 15.98 3.81 -10.77
N SER A 211 15.89 3.36 -9.51
CA SER A 211 17.06 3.11 -8.66
C SER A 211 17.85 1.85 -9.03
N SER A 212 17.33 0.97 -9.87
CA SER A 212 18.05 -0.25 -10.29
C SER A 212 19.15 0.01 -11.33
N ASN A 213 19.19 1.19 -11.92
CA ASN A 213 20.18 1.57 -12.94
C ASN A 213 21.44 2.28 -12.41
N ASP A 214 21.44 2.69 -11.13
CA ASP A 214 22.58 3.43 -10.55
C ASP A 214 23.46 2.52 -9.68
N LYS A 215 24.49 1.93 -10.32
CA LYS A 215 25.49 1.10 -9.61
C LYS A 215 26.61 1.91 -8.93
N ASN A 216 26.66 3.23 -9.07
CA ASN A 216 27.71 4.05 -8.46
C ASN A 216 27.22 5.46 -8.15
N LEU A 217 26.75 5.71 -6.94
CA LEU A 217 26.82 7.04 -6.34
C LEU A 217 26.50 6.95 -4.82
N ASP A 218 27.52 7.10 -4.01
CA ASP A 218 27.44 7.41 -2.59
C ASP A 218 26.85 8.82 -2.39
N ILE A 219 25.51 8.95 -2.37
CA ILE A 219 24.84 10.18 -1.95
C ILE A 219 23.65 9.83 -1.06
N PRO A 220 23.88 9.68 0.28
CA PRO A 220 22.80 9.25 1.19
C PRO A 220 21.66 10.26 1.36
N SER A 221 21.87 11.57 1.07
CA SER A 221 20.92 12.61 1.48
C SER A 221 19.77 12.86 0.49
N LYS A 222 20.04 12.91 -0.82
CA LYS A 222 18.99 13.16 -1.84
C LYS A 222 18.07 11.96 -2.06
N GLU A 223 18.62 10.77 -2.07
CA GLU A 223 17.88 9.54 -2.25
C GLU A 223 16.94 9.24 -1.08
N TYR A 224 17.37 9.51 0.15
CA TYR A 224 16.53 9.41 1.35
C TYR A 224 15.34 10.39 1.30
N VAL A 225 15.56 11.63 0.87
CA VAL A 225 14.52 12.65 0.75
C VAL A 225 13.53 12.29 -0.38
N LEU A 226 14.01 11.84 -1.54
CA LEU A 226 13.15 11.37 -2.64
C LEU A 226 12.34 10.15 -2.23
N ARG A 227 12.94 9.15 -1.58
CA ARG A 227 12.23 7.97 -1.05
C ARG A 227 11.15 8.38 -0.05
N SER A 228 11.41 9.36 0.80
CA SER A 228 10.43 9.85 1.77
C SER A 228 9.26 10.59 1.10
N ILE A 229 9.51 11.39 0.08
CA ILE A 229 8.47 12.10 -0.69
C ILE A 229 7.52 11.11 -1.36
N LEU A 230 8.04 10.02 -1.90
CA LEU A 230 7.26 9.00 -2.63
C LEU A 230 6.54 8.02 -1.69
N GLN A 231 7.15 7.70 -0.56
CA GLN A 231 6.47 6.96 0.51
C GLN A 231 5.26 7.72 1.06
N ARG A 232 5.30 9.05 1.05
CA ARG A 232 4.21 9.95 1.48
C ARG A 232 3.03 9.95 0.52
N ARG A 233 3.27 9.85 -0.79
CA ARG A 233 2.20 9.80 -1.82
C ARG A 233 1.51 8.44 -1.88
N GLY A 234 2.17 7.36 -1.44
CA GLY A 234 1.67 5.98 -1.48
C GLY A 234 0.73 5.56 -0.34
N GLN A 235 0.30 6.47 0.55
CA GLN A 235 -0.59 6.14 1.68
C GLN A 235 -2.05 6.51 1.38
N GLY A 236 -2.63 5.89 0.34
CA GLY A 236 -3.96 6.23 -0.18
C GLY A 236 -5.03 6.42 0.90
N LEU A 237 -5.30 5.40 1.72
CA LEU A 237 -6.36 5.44 2.75
C LEU A 237 -6.11 6.47 3.87
N PHE A 238 -4.88 6.63 4.32
CA PHE A 238 -4.55 7.61 5.36
C PHE A 238 -4.68 9.03 4.83
N ARG A 239 -4.19 9.28 3.61
CA ARG A 239 -4.32 10.57 2.92
C ARG A 239 -5.78 10.92 2.67
N GLU A 240 -6.60 9.99 2.21
CA GLU A 240 -8.04 10.21 1.97
C GLU A 240 -8.79 10.57 3.25
N LYS A 241 -8.51 9.85 4.36
CA LYS A 241 -9.09 10.19 5.66
C LYS A 241 -8.73 11.63 6.08
N LEU A 242 -7.47 12.03 5.86
CA LEU A 242 -7.03 13.40 6.17
C LEU A 242 -7.64 14.42 5.21
N LEU A 243 -7.76 14.12 3.91
CA LEU A 243 -8.45 14.99 2.96
C LEU A 243 -9.89 15.28 3.39
N LEU A 244 -10.62 14.25 3.82
CA LEU A 244 -11.99 14.40 4.36
C LEU A 244 -12.01 15.21 5.66
N ALA A 245 -11.14 14.87 6.63
CA ALA A 245 -11.11 15.53 7.94
C ALA A 245 -10.76 17.03 7.83
N TYR A 246 -9.84 17.38 6.93
CA TYR A 246 -9.38 18.76 6.69
C TYR A 246 -10.14 19.46 5.55
N LYS A 247 -11.21 18.85 4.99
CA LYS A 247 -12.01 19.40 3.88
C LYS A 247 -11.15 19.82 2.69
N ASN A 248 -10.21 18.99 2.29
CA ASN A 248 -9.25 19.21 1.21
C ASN A 248 -8.45 20.51 1.35
N LYS A 249 -8.09 20.91 2.58
CA LYS A 249 -7.31 22.12 2.85
C LYS A 249 -6.03 21.81 3.63
N CYS A 250 -4.91 22.35 3.14
CA CYS A 250 -3.68 22.33 3.92
C CYS A 250 -3.89 22.99 5.29
N ALA A 251 -3.45 22.32 6.34
CA ALA A 251 -3.59 22.80 7.71
C ALA A 251 -2.87 24.15 7.95
N VAL A 252 -1.74 24.37 7.32
CA VAL A 252 -0.90 25.58 7.50
C VAL A 252 -1.29 26.68 6.48
N THR A 253 -1.29 26.34 5.20
CA THR A 253 -1.43 27.34 4.12
C THR A 253 -2.88 27.60 3.70
N GLY A 254 -3.81 26.69 4.02
CA GLY A 254 -5.17 26.72 3.52
C GLY A 254 -5.32 26.40 2.03
N CYS A 255 -4.24 25.97 1.36
CA CYS A 255 -4.25 25.55 -0.04
C CYS A 255 -5.23 24.40 -0.24
N GLN A 256 -6.05 24.48 -1.33
CA GLN A 256 -7.10 23.50 -1.66
C GLN A 256 -6.77 22.67 -2.91
N PHE A 257 -5.59 22.86 -3.50
CA PHE A 257 -5.19 22.09 -4.67
C PHE A 257 -4.76 20.68 -4.22
N GLN A 258 -5.68 19.75 -4.39
CA GLN A 258 -5.61 18.41 -3.76
C GLN A 258 -4.36 17.62 -4.19
N GLU A 259 -3.88 17.82 -5.42
CA GLU A 259 -2.76 17.11 -6.02
C GLU A 259 -1.43 17.35 -5.29
N ILE A 260 -1.29 18.51 -4.63
CA ILE A 260 -0.08 18.85 -3.84
C ILE A 260 -0.29 18.72 -2.33
N LEU A 261 -1.45 18.18 -1.88
CA LEU A 261 -1.68 17.93 -0.46
C LEU A 261 -1.21 16.53 -0.08
N GLU A 262 -0.45 16.44 0.98
CA GLU A 262 0.16 15.22 1.49
C GLU A 262 -0.26 14.93 2.94
N ALA A 263 -0.31 13.65 3.28
CA ALA A 263 -0.58 13.16 4.62
C ALA A 263 0.72 13.12 5.43
N ALA A 264 0.95 14.10 6.29
CA ALA A 264 2.10 14.15 7.17
C ALA A 264 1.84 13.38 8.47
N HIS A 265 2.70 12.43 8.83
CA HIS A 265 2.66 11.77 10.13
C HIS A 265 3.29 12.64 11.22
N ILE A 266 2.65 12.69 12.37
CA ILE A 266 3.21 13.35 13.57
C ILE A 266 4.30 12.44 14.15
N GLN A 267 3.96 11.22 14.53
CA GLN A 267 4.95 10.17 14.85
C GLN A 267 5.24 9.38 13.59
N ALA A 268 6.52 9.18 13.30
CA ALA A 268 6.95 8.54 12.07
C ALA A 268 6.39 7.11 11.95
N TYR A 269 5.93 6.74 10.75
CA TYR A 269 5.44 5.38 10.47
C TYR A 269 6.46 4.28 10.85
N SER A 270 7.75 4.58 10.73
CA SER A 270 8.84 3.69 11.14
C SER A 270 8.87 3.40 12.64
N GLU A 271 8.30 4.26 13.46
CA GLU A 271 8.28 4.14 14.93
C GLU A 271 7.01 3.42 15.43
N VAL A 272 5.88 3.65 14.80
CA VAL A 272 4.56 3.21 15.29
C VAL A 272 3.83 2.23 14.36
N GLY A 273 4.38 1.92 13.20
CA GLY A 273 3.77 0.98 12.26
C GLY A 273 2.39 1.44 11.76
N GLN A 274 1.48 0.49 11.52
CA GLN A 274 0.13 0.78 11.02
C GLN A 274 -0.79 1.46 12.04
N GLU A 275 -0.54 1.31 13.32
CA GLU A 275 -1.24 2.06 14.38
C GLU A 275 -1.02 3.58 14.23
N GLY A 276 0.03 3.97 13.50
CA GLY A 276 0.31 5.34 13.10
C GLY A 276 -0.65 5.93 12.07
N ASN A 277 -1.41 5.12 11.32
CA ASN A 277 -2.33 5.61 10.26
C ASN A 277 -3.71 6.05 10.82
N THR A 278 -3.74 6.54 12.05
CA THR A 278 -4.91 7.18 12.65
C THR A 278 -4.96 8.66 12.29
N ILE A 279 -6.17 9.22 12.08
CA ILE A 279 -6.34 10.63 11.67
C ILE A 279 -5.65 11.57 12.67
N ASN A 280 -5.76 11.29 13.97
CA ASN A 280 -5.14 12.09 15.02
C ASN A 280 -3.60 11.98 15.11
N ASN A 281 -2.98 11.06 14.33
CA ASN A 281 -1.53 11.00 14.11
C ASN A 281 -1.12 11.65 12.79
N GLY A 282 -2.03 12.36 12.12
CA GLY A 282 -1.82 12.96 10.82
C GLY A 282 -2.18 14.43 10.74
N ILE A 283 -1.52 15.12 9.81
CA ILE A 283 -1.83 16.49 9.43
C ILE A 283 -1.82 16.55 7.91
N LEU A 284 -2.85 17.20 7.31
CA LEU A 284 -2.87 17.42 5.87
C LEU A 284 -2.05 18.67 5.53
N LEU A 285 -0.96 18.52 4.83
CA LEU A 285 -0.02 19.60 4.51
C LEU A 285 0.22 19.70 2.99
N ARG A 286 0.54 20.90 2.50
CA ARG A 286 1.10 21.09 1.17
C ARG A 286 2.51 20.48 1.13
N ALA A 287 2.92 19.92 0.01
CA ALA A 287 4.14 19.11 -0.13
C ALA A 287 5.43 19.80 0.40
N ASP A 288 5.60 21.09 0.13
CA ASP A 288 6.73 21.88 0.65
C ASP A 288 6.66 22.04 2.18
N ILE A 289 5.47 22.35 2.72
CA ILE A 289 5.24 22.46 4.16
C ILE A 289 5.47 21.11 4.87
N HIS A 290 5.08 20.01 4.23
CA HIS A 290 5.33 18.67 4.76
C HIS A 290 6.84 18.38 4.84
N THR A 291 7.58 18.74 3.80
CA THR A 291 9.04 18.60 3.80
C THR A 291 9.69 19.40 4.93
N LEU A 292 9.28 20.68 5.11
CA LEU A 292 9.78 21.53 6.18
C LEU A 292 9.42 20.99 7.58
N PHE A 293 8.21 20.42 7.72
CA PHE A 293 7.74 19.81 8.95
C PHE A 293 8.56 18.57 9.34
N ASP A 294 8.91 17.74 8.37
CA ASP A 294 9.73 16.55 8.61
C ASP A 294 11.21 16.86 8.86
N LEU A 295 11.71 17.95 8.29
CA LEU A 295 13.06 18.45 8.57
C LEU A 295 13.15 19.22 9.90
N GLY A 296 12.02 19.47 10.58
CA GLY A 296 11.98 20.29 11.79
C GLY A 296 12.25 21.77 11.57
N LEU A 297 12.28 22.23 10.30
CA LEU A 297 12.41 23.64 9.94
C LEU A 297 11.10 24.41 10.16
N LEU A 298 9.97 23.75 10.03
CA LEU A 298 8.65 24.19 10.44
C LEU A 298 8.13 23.22 11.50
N LYS A 299 7.81 23.71 12.67
CA LYS A 299 7.28 22.94 13.79
C LYS A 299 5.85 23.35 14.08
N ILE A 300 5.08 22.41 14.63
CA ILE A 300 3.73 22.67 15.12
C ILE A 300 3.69 22.19 16.56
N ASN A 301 3.46 23.10 17.50
CA ASN A 301 3.43 22.76 18.92
C ASN A 301 2.07 22.20 19.37
N GLU A 302 1.98 21.78 20.63
CA GLU A 302 0.75 21.20 21.23
C GLU A 302 -0.42 22.21 21.31
N ASN A 303 -0.16 23.49 21.12
CA ASN A 303 -1.19 24.53 21.01
C ASN A 303 -1.63 24.78 19.55
N TYR A 304 -1.18 23.91 18.63
CA TYR A 304 -1.44 24.00 17.20
C TYR A 304 -0.88 25.26 16.54
N THR A 305 0.20 25.81 17.09
CA THR A 305 0.84 27.02 16.60
C THR A 305 2.11 26.65 15.79
N VAL A 306 2.27 27.29 14.65
CA VAL A 306 3.44 27.12 13.77
C VAL A 306 4.63 27.89 14.30
N GLU A 307 5.78 27.26 14.34
CA GLU A 307 7.08 27.87 14.66
C GLU A 307 8.08 27.54 13.54
N LEU A 308 8.75 28.56 13.04
CA LEU A 308 9.75 28.46 11.97
C LEU A 308 11.16 28.50 12.55
N SER A 309 12.10 27.84 11.89
CA SER A 309 13.53 28.07 12.15
C SER A 309 13.92 29.50 11.81
N ASN A 310 15.01 29.98 12.39
CA ASN A 310 15.49 31.34 12.15
C ASN A 310 15.66 31.64 10.66
N ASP A 311 16.28 30.72 9.92
CA ASP A 311 16.52 30.89 8.48
C ASP A 311 15.22 30.92 7.68
N LEU A 312 14.27 30.01 8.01
CA LEU A 312 12.99 29.94 7.31
C LEU A 312 12.10 31.16 7.59
N SER A 313 12.21 31.73 8.79
CA SER A 313 11.47 32.94 9.19
C SER A 313 11.85 34.22 8.42
N GLN A 314 12.98 34.21 7.72
CA GLN A 314 13.45 35.31 6.86
C GLN A 314 12.94 35.17 5.40
N ILE A 315 12.40 34.04 5.02
CA ILE A 315 11.94 33.77 3.64
C ILE A 315 10.52 34.28 3.46
N ASP A 316 10.29 35.14 2.47
CA ASP A 316 9.02 35.82 2.23
C ASP A 316 7.85 34.85 2.05
N ASP A 317 8.08 33.72 1.41
CA ASP A 317 7.05 32.70 1.16
C ASP A 317 6.55 32.01 2.44
N TYR A 318 7.36 32.00 3.52
CA TYR A 318 7.06 31.25 4.74
C TYR A 318 6.93 32.12 6.00
N LYS A 319 7.59 33.27 6.07
CA LYS A 319 7.62 34.16 7.27
C LYS A 319 6.24 34.44 7.86
N ASN A 320 5.22 34.54 6.97
CA ASN A 320 3.83 34.81 7.35
C ASN A 320 3.15 33.67 8.11
N TYR A 321 3.75 32.48 8.20
CA TYR A 321 3.20 31.37 8.98
C TYR A 321 3.69 31.36 10.42
N GLN A 322 4.75 32.11 10.74
CA GLN A 322 5.26 32.22 12.10
C GLN A 322 4.19 32.66 13.10
N GLY A 323 4.00 31.89 14.16
CA GLY A 323 3.04 32.18 15.22
C GLY A 323 1.57 31.96 14.86
N LYS A 324 1.23 31.57 13.62
CA LYS A 324 -0.16 31.28 13.24
C LYS A 324 -0.60 29.90 13.73
N LYS A 325 -1.89 29.82 14.08
CA LYS A 325 -2.54 28.54 14.36
C LYS A 325 -2.91 27.84 13.06
N ILE A 326 -2.72 26.51 13.06
CA ILE A 326 -3.15 25.68 11.93
C ILE A 326 -4.67 25.53 11.88
N ASN A 327 -5.20 25.28 10.69
CA ASN A 327 -6.58 24.85 10.51
C ASN A 327 -6.75 23.44 11.08
N LEU A 328 -7.80 23.23 11.86
CA LEU A 328 -8.08 21.95 12.52
C LEU A 328 -9.31 21.28 11.93
N PRO A 329 -9.39 19.93 11.97
CA PRO A 329 -10.62 19.22 11.73
C PRO A 329 -11.75 19.70 12.64
N ILE A 330 -12.98 19.73 12.10
CA ILE A 330 -14.18 20.12 12.85
C ILE A 330 -14.44 19.12 13.97
N ASN A 331 -14.38 17.82 13.62
CA ASN A 331 -14.51 16.76 14.60
C ASN A 331 -13.28 16.78 15.53
N LYS A 332 -13.53 16.85 16.83
CA LYS A 332 -12.45 16.93 17.84
C LYS A 332 -11.60 15.67 17.91
N ASP A 333 -12.18 14.50 17.61
CA ASP A 333 -11.49 13.21 17.65
C ASP A 333 -10.50 13.03 16.49
N ASP A 334 -10.71 13.79 15.40
CA ASP A 334 -9.83 13.79 14.22
C ASP A 334 -8.68 14.81 14.32
N ARG A 335 -8.66 15.61 15.39
CA ARG A 335 -7.61 16.63 15.57
C ARG A 335 -6.26 16.00 15.91
N PRO A 336 -5.15 16.60 15.45
CA PRO A 336 -3.83 16.15 15.82
C PRO A 336 -3.65 15.95 17.32
N CYS A 337 -3.08 14.81 17.71
CA CYS A 337 -2.85 14.50 19.13
C CYS A 337 -1.78 15.44 19.71
N LYS A 338 -2.16 16.21 20.72
CA LYS A 338 -1.30 17.21 21.38
C LYS A 338 -0.04 16.59 21.98
N LEU A 339 -0.13 15.39 22.58
CA LEU A 339 1.01 14.70 23.16
C LEU A 339 2.02 14.33 22.08
N LYS A 340 1.56 13.78 20.95
CA LYS A 340 2.42 13.42 19.81
C LYS A 340 3.10 14.65 19.20
N LEU A 341 2.38 15.77 19.09
CA LEU A 341 2.95 17.04 18.64
C LEU A 341 4.05 17.52 19.58
N ALA A 342 3.82 17.49 20.89
CA ALA A 342 4.81 17.87 21.89
C ALA A 342 6.05 16.98 21.84
N GLU A 343 5.89 15.67 21.62
CA GLU A 343 7.01 14.73 21.46
C GLU A 343 7.82 15.02 20.20
N LYS A 344 7.15 15.20 19.03
CA LYS A 344 7.83 15.57 17.78
C LYS A 344 8.55 16.90 17.89
N TYR A 345 7.91 17.88 18.52
CA TYR A 345 8.51 19.20 18.75
C TYR A 345 9.82 19.12 19.56
N LYS A 346 9.87 18.27 20.58
CA LYS A 346 11.08 18.09 21.42
C LYS A 346 12.25 17.46 20.65
N LYS A 347 11.99 16.63 19.64
CA LYS A 347 13.06 16.00 18.83
C LYS A 347 13.88 17.01 18.02
N TYR A 348 13.35 18.21 17.79
CA TYR A 348 13.98 19.26 16.97
C TYR A 348 14.36 20.50 17.79
N LYS A 349 14.38 20.39 19.13
CA LYS A 349 15.00 21.36 20.02
C LYS A 349 16.48 21.08 20.13
#